data_f2ee65fbb2c9815738a0a88a671fdeab
#
_entry.id   f2ee65fbb2c9815738a0a88a671fdeab
#
_cell.length_a   1.000
_cell.length_b   1.000
_cell.length_c   1.000
_cell.angle_alpha   90.00
_cell.angle_beta   90.00
_cell.angle_gamma   90.00
#
_symmetry.space_group_name_H-M   'P 1'
#
loop_
_entity.id
_entity.type
_entity.pdbx_description
1 polymer ?
#
loop_
_entity_poly.entity_id
_entity_poly.type
_entity_poly.pdbx_seq_one_letter_code
_entity_poly.pdbx_strand_id
1 'polypeptide(L)'
;MIRSMQSRRSSAPRSRAARGSEQRSGTGQDTASAQTPVSRAMLARWLLQVTRPVLSPLLGSTLCRITDLLCGVALFSLGAYAVARAGLAMTTGAPVSAIWPVLAVMAGLSLLKAALRYAEQFLGHLVAFKALELLRGQIFRSLIPRSPRVSATSRSGDLLARATKDVDRIEVFFAHTFAPAVCAVVVPITVLTVIGLKVSWLVALAALPFVVLQLLIVPRLGFAASVDASRSVSAARADLTQHVTDTVQ
;
A
#
# COMPACT_ATOMS: atom_id res chain seq x y z
N MET A 1 61.02 -28.67 23.63
CA MET A 1 61.45 -29.77 24.44
C MET A 1 60.37 -30.84 24.31
N ILE A 2 60.67 -31.84 23.53
CA ILE A 2 60.57 -33.28 23.70
C ILE A 2 59.20 -33.91 23.63
N ARG A 3 58.98 -34.59 22.49
CA ARG A 3 58.78 -36.02 22.17
C ARG A 3 57.36 -36.56 22.45
N SER A 4 56.65 -36.99 21.43
CA SER A 4 56.73 -38.22 20.59
C SER A 4 56.27 -39.48 21.31
N MET A 5 55.33 -40.19 20.71
CA MET A 5 55.33 -41.62 20.39
C MET A 5 53.89 -42.08 20.14
N GLN A 6 53.51 -42.36 18.90
CA GLN A 6 53.61 -43.68 18.24
C GLN A 6 52.69 -44.73 18.85
N SER A 7 51.60 -45.04 18.13
CA SER A 7 51.49 -46.24 17.25
C SER A 7 50.98 -47.48 17.99
N ARG A 8 49.91 -48.02 17.60
CA ARG A 8 49.83 -49.43 17.13
C ARG A 8 48.52 -49.75 16.38
N ARG A 9 48.74 -50.38 15.29
CA ARG A 9 47.81 -51.08 14.42
C ARG A 9 47.24 -52.35 15.08
N SER A 10 46.00 -52.75 14.71
CA SER A 10 45.64 -54.17 14.56
C SER A 10 44.35 -54.25 13.70
N SER A 11 44.49 -54.56 12.52
CA SER A 11 44.09 -55.68 11.69
C SER A 11 42.75 -56.34 11.97
N ALA A 12 41.99 -56.46 10.88
CA ALA A 12 40.71 -57.08 10.64
C ALA A 12 40.62 -58.59 11.02
N PRO A 13 39.43 -59.22 10.93
CA PRO A 13 39.08 -59.81 9.63
C PRO A 13 37.58 -59.69 9.24
N ARG A 14 37.42 -59.89 7.93
CA ARG A 14 36.20 -60.08 7.20
C ARG A 14 35.43 -61.32 7.65
N SER A 15 34.11 -61.21 7.78
CA SER A 15 33.23 -62.35 7.52
C SER A 15 32.05 -61.93 6.61
N ARG A 16 31.94 -62.72 5.63
CA ARG A 16 31.06 -62.71 4.45
C ARG A 16 29.89 -63.65 4.79
N ALA A 17 28.67 -63.26 4.56
CA ALA A 17 27.52 -64.07 4.10
C ALA A 17 26.22 -63.39 4.41
N ALA A 18 25.56 -63.21 3.47
CA ALA A 18 24.41 -63.80 2.76
C ALA A 18 23.18 -62.91 2.76
N ARG A 19 22.86 -62.44 1.57
CA ARG A 19 21.56 -62.53 0.85
C ARG A 19 20.30 -62.53 1.71
N GLY A 20 19.51 -61.52 1.46
CA GLY A 20 18.08 -61.48 1.78
C GLY A 20 17.44 -60.29 1.11
N SER A 21 16.99 -60.54 -0.09
CA SER A 21 16.14 -59.68 -0.91
C SER A 21 14.84 -59.36 -0.16
N GLU A 22 14.53 -58.11 0.01
CA GLU A 22 13.14 -57.64 -0.06
C GLU A 22 13.14 -56.20 -0.50
N GLN A 23 12.96 -56.04 -1.77
CA GLN A 23 12.54 -54.86 -2.49
C GLN A 23 11.10 -54.53 -2.03
N ARG A 24 10.96 -53.63 -1.08
CA ARG A 24 9.70 -52.89 -0.90
C ARG A 24 9.87 -51.53 -1.45
N SER A 25 9.51 -51.40 -2.70
CA SER A 25 9.10 -50.16 -3.36
C SER A 25 7.91 -49.57 -2.58
N GLY A 26 8.22 -48.78 -1.58
CA GLY A 26 7.29 -47.83 -0.98
C GLY A 26 7.31 -46.58 -1.82
N THR A 27 6.53 -46.56 -2.89
CA THR A 27 6.08 -45.35 -3.56
C THR A 27 5.26 -44.56 -2.54
N GLY A 28 5.95 -43.84 -1.66
CA GLY A 28 5.41 -42.67 -0.98
C GLY A 28 5.19 -41.62 -2.06
N GLN A 29 4.05 -41.71 -2.71
CA GLN A 29 3.50 -40.61 -3.48
C GLN A 29 3.38 -39.44 -2.51
N ASP A 30 4.38 -38.58 -2.52
CA ASP A 30 4.23 -37.18 -2.16
C ASP A 30 3.13 -36.61 -3.06
N THR A 31 1.90 -36.81 -2.64
CA THR A 31 0.80 -35.94 -3.04
C THR A 31 1.02 -34.59 -2.37
N ALA A 32 2.09 -33.91 -2.76
CA ALA A 32 2.11 -32.49 -2.77
C ALA A 32 0.93 -32.10 -3.64
N SER A 33 -0.20 -31.84 -2.98
CA SER A 33 -1.39 -31.25 -3.59
C SER A 33 -0.90 -30.04 -4.35
N ALA A 34 -0.78 -30.20 -5.68
CA ALA A 34 -0.48 -29.14 -6.61
C ALA A 34 -1.54 -28.06 -6.38
N GLN A 35 -1.22 -27.08 -5.56
CA GLN A 35 -2.03 -25.88 -5.42
C GLN A 35 -2.00 -25.25 -6.79
N THR A 36 -3.06 -25.46 -7.56
CA THR A 36 -3.28 -24.75 -8.81
C THR A 36 -3.06 -23.27 -8.54
N PRO A 37 -2.15 -22.61 -9.27
CA PRO A 37 -1.86 -21.19 -9.04
C PRO A 37 -3.16 -20.43 -9.26
N VAL A 38 -3.73 -19.92 -8.17
CA VAL A 38 -4.97 -19.14 -8.21
C VAL A 38 -4.70 -17.95 -9.12
N SER A 39 -5.43 -17.86 -10.24
CA SER A 39 -5.24 -16.78 -11.21
C SER A 39 -5.41 -15.43 -10.51
N ARG A 40 -4.49 -14.49 -10.78
CA ARG A 40 -4.55 -13.11 -10.25
C ARG A 40 -5.90 -12.45 -10.53
N ALA A 41 -6.52 -12.76 -11.67
CA ALA A 41 -7.84 -12.29 -12.03
C ALA A 41 -8.95 -12.87 -11.13
N MET A 42 -8.83 -14.13 -10.71
CA MET A 42 -9.79 -14.77 -9.81
C MET A 42 -9.69 -14.18 -8.40
N LEU A 43 -8.47 -13.93 -7.92
CA LEU A 43 -8.24 -13.25 -6.64
C LEU A 43 -8.78 -11.82 -6.65
N ALA A 44 -8.54 -11.07 -7.73
CA ALA A 44 -9.06 -9.71 -7.87
C ALA A 44 -10.59 -9.67 -7.90
N ARG A 45 -11.24 -10.59 -8.63
CA ARG A 45 -12.71 -10.70 -8.65
C ARG A 45 -13.27 -11.05 -7.29
N TRP A 46 -12.66 -12.00 -6.59
CA TRP A 46 -13.06 -12.38 -5.24
C TRP A 46 -12.93 -11.20 -4.28
N LEU A 47 -11.78 -10.49 -4.31
CA LEU A 47 -11.55 -9.30 -3.49
C LEU A 47 -12.59 -8.22 -3.78
N LEU A 48 -12.87 -7.94 -5.06
CA LEU A 48 -13.91 -6.99 -5.47
C LEU A 48 -15.32 -7.38 -4.98
N GLN A 49 -15.65 -8.67 -4.99
CA GLN A 49 -16.95 -9.15 -4.47
C GLN A 49 -17.06 -8.97 -2.96
N VAL A 50 -16.01 -9.32 -2.21
CA VAL A 50 -15.99 -9.18 -0.75
C VAL A 50 -16.01 -7.71 -0.33
N THR A 51 -15.33 -6.84 -1.07
CA THR A 51 -15.25 -5.40 -0.77
C THR A 51 -16.36 -4.57 -1.42
N ARG A 52 -17.28 -5.18 -2.17
CA ARG A 52 -18.37 -4.46 -2.85
C ARG A 52 -19.16 -3.49 -1.96
N PRO A 53 -19.53 -3.83 -0.70
CA PRO A 53 -20.24 -2.89 0.18
C PRO A 53 -19.38 -1.69 0.60
N VAL A 54 -18.07 -1.75 0.41
CA VAL A 54 -17.12 -0.68 0.77
C VAL A 54 -16.81 0.24 -0.41
N LEU A 55 -17.21 -0.14 -1.64
CA LEU A 55 -16.92 0.63 -2.85
C LEU A 55 -17.62 1.98 -2.87
N SER A 56 -18.87 2.07 -2.38
CA SER A 56 -19.62 3.34 -2.36
C SER A 56 -18.93 4.41 -1.49
N PRO A 57 -18.61 4.17 -0.20
CA PRO A 57 -17.89 5.14 0.59
C PRO A 57 -16.44 5.37 0.10
N LEU A 58 -15.81 4.40 -0.55
CA LEU A 58 -14.48 4.58 -1.17
C LEU A 58 -14.53 5.58 -2.34
N LEU A 59 -15.54 5.46 -3.21
CA LEU A 59 -15.77 6.42 -4.30
C LEU A 59 -16.11 7.81 -3.73
N GLY A 60 -16.93 7.89 -2.69
CA GLY A 60 -17.24 9.12 -1.99
C GLY A 60 -15.99 9.81 -1.43
N SER A 61 -15.14 9.08 -0.72
CA SER A 61 -13.85 9.57 -0.21
C SER A 61 -12.94 10.07 -1.34
N THR A 62 -12.83 9.30 -2.43
CA THR A 62 -12.01 9.67 -3.59
C THR A 62 -12.54 10.95 -4.26
N LEU A 63 -13.86 11.10 -4.40
CA LEU A 63 -14.48 12.29 -4.97
C LEU A 63 -14.26 13.51 -4.08
N CYS A 64 -14.45 13.39 -2.77
CA CYS A 64 -14.13 14.46 -1.80
C CYS A 64 -12.68 14.91 -1.94
N ARG A 65 -11.73 13.96 -2.06
CA ARG A 65 -10.32 14.26 -2.26
C ARG A 65 -10.01 14.97 -3.57
N ILE A 66 -10.59 14.52 -4.69
CA ILE A 66 -10.44 15.20 -5.98
C ILE A 66 -10.93 16.64 -5.87
N THR A 67 -12.13 16.85 -5.32
CA THR A 67 -12.72 18.17 -5.16
C THR A 67 -11.89 19.05 -4.20
N ASP A 68 -11.39 18.49 -3.09
CA ASP A 68 -10.48 19.19 -2.17
C ASP A 68 -9.22 19.70 -2.88
N LEU A 69 -8.59 18.85 -3.70
CA LEU A 69 -7.39 19.21 -4.46
C LEU A 69 -7.67 20.28 -5.52
N LEU A 70 -8.80 20.17 -6.23
CA LEU A 70 -9.23 21.19 -7.21
C LEU A 70 -9.57 22.53 -6.53
N CYS A 71 -10.21 22.50 -5.35
CA CYS A 71 -10.40 23.71 -4.54
C CYS A 71 -9.04 24.35 -4.15
N GLY A 72 -8.04 23.52 -3.84
CA GLY A 72 -6.68 24.00 -3.58
C GLY A 72 -6.08 24.75 -4.79
N VAL A 73 -6.18 24.17 -5.98
CA VAL A 73 -5.74 24.83 -7.24
C VAL A 73 -6.50 26.13 -7.48
N ALA A 74 -7.82 26.12 -7.27
CA ALA A 74 -8.65 27.34 -7.41
C ALA A 74 -8.26 28.43 -6.42
N LEU A 75 -7.97 28.07 -5.15
CA LEU A 75 -7.48 29.01 -4.15
C LEU A 75 -6.16 29.65 -4.54
N PHE A 76 -5.17 28.88 -5.03
CA PHE A 76 -3.90 29.42 -5.53
C PHE A 76 -4.12 30.37 -6.71
N SER A 77 -4.97 30.00 -7.65
CA SER A 77 -5.30 30.83 -8.82
C SER A 77 -6.00 32.13 -8.43
N LEU A 78 -6.96 32.07 -7.50
CA LEU A 78 -7.65 33.27 -6.98
C LEU A 78 -6.69 34.15 -6.15
N GLY A 79 -5.79 33.56 -5.38
CA GLY A 79 -4.76 34.29 -4.65
C GLY A 79 -3.82 35.06 -5.59
N ALA A 80 -3.33 34.41 -6.64
CA ALA A 80 -2.52 35.04 -7.66
C ALA A 80 -3.29 36.19 -8.37
N TYR A 81 -4.55 35.97 -8.69
CA TYR A 81 -5.43 36.99 -9.27
C TYR A 81 -5.64 38.16 -8.30
N ALA A 82 -5.88 37.91 -7.03
CA ALA A 82 -6.05 38.96 -6.00
C ALA A 82 -4.79 39.83 -5.88
N VAL A 83 -3.60 39.20 -5.85
CA VAL A 83 -2.31 39.93 -5.79
C VAL A 83 -2.10 40.78 -7.06
N ALA A 84 -2.36 40.23 -8.24
CA ALA A 84 -2.26 40.97 -9.49
C ALA A 84 -3.21 42.18 -9.54
N ARG A 85 -4.44 42.01 -9.08
CA ARG A 85 -5.46 43.07 -8.98
C ARG A 85 -5.06 44.17 -7.97
N ALA A 86 -4.53 43.76 -6.81
CA ALA A 86 -4.03 44.70 -5.81
C ALA A 86 -2.83 45.53 -6.34
N GLY A 87 -1.87 44.88 -7.01
CA GLY A 87 -0.75 45.55 -7.65
C GLY A 87 -1.19 46.57 -8.73
N LEU A 88 -2.17 46.18 -9.56
CA LEU A 88 -2.74 47.07 -10.58
C LEU A 88 -3.47 48.25 -9.92
N ALA A 89 -4.21 48.04 -8.86
CA ALA A 89 -4.90 49.11 -8.13
C ALA A 89 -3.91 50.12 -7.54
N MET A 90 -2.77 49.66 -7.04
CA MET A 90 -1.70 50.56 -6.52
C MET A 90 -1.07 51.44 -7.63
N THR A 91 -0.96 50.91 -8.85
CA THR A 91 -0.32 51.67 -9.98
C THR A 91 -1.32 52.57 -10.69
N THR A 92 -2.59 52.23 -10.73
CA THR A 92 -3.62 52.96 -11.47
C THR A 92 -4.53 53.83 -10.61
N GLY A 93 -4.43 53.74 -9.27
CA GLY A 93 -5.33 54.42 -8.34
C GLY A 93 -6.76 53.85 -8.31
N ALA A 94 -6.95 52.64 -8.83
CA ALA A 94 -8.26 51.99 -8.86
C ALA A 94 -8.74 51.61 -7.44
N PRO A 95 -10.07 51.60 -7.17
CA PRO A 95 -10.58 51.33 -5.85
C PRO A 95 -10.32 49.87 -5.42
N VAL A 96 -9.72 49.69 -4.25
CA VAL A 96 -9.36 48.39 -3.64
C VAL A 96 -10.63 47.58 -3.27
N SER A 97 -11.80 48.20 -3.23
CA SER A 97 -13.09 47.56 -2.93
C SER A 97 -13.41 46.36 -3.87
N ALA A 98 -12.88 46.34 -5.09
CA ALA A 98 -13.05 45.23 -6.02
C ALA A 98 -12.37 43.91 -5.58
N ILE A 99 -11.54 43.93 -4.51
CA ILE A 99 -10.84 42.74 -4.00
C ILE A 99 -11.72 41.97 -2.99
N TRP A 100 -12.65 42.63 -2.28
CA TRP A 100 -13.50 42.00 -1.28
C TRP A 100 -14.30 40.79 -1.76
N PRO A 101 -14.92 40.80 -2.96
CA PRO A 101 -15.63 39.60 -3.46
C PRO A 101 -14.67 38.42 -3.68
N VAL A 102 -13.44 38.68 -4.13
CA VAL A 102 -12.43 37.61 -4.31
C VAL A 102 -12.05 36.99 -2.97
N LEU A 103 -11.81 37.84 -1.95
CA LEU A 103 -11.51 37.36 -0.61
C LEU A 103 -12.69 36.57 0.00
N ALA A 104 -13.92 36.99 -0.21
CA ALA A 104 -15.12 36.26 0.26
C ALA A 104 -15.23 34.88 -0.42
N VAL A 105 -14.98 34.79 -1.73
CA VAL A 105 -14.96 33.51 -2.45
C VAL A 105 -13.82 32.62 -1.93
N MET A 106 -12.63 33.18 -1.71
CA MET A 106 -11.51 32.43 -1.14
C MET A 106 -11.82 31.90 0.26
N ALA A 107 -12.48 32.69 1.12
CA ALA A 107 -12.92 32.23 2.43
C ALA A 107 -13.93 31.09 2.34
N GLY A 108 -14.93 31.22 1.44
CA GLY A 108 -15.89 30.15 1.19
C GLY A 108 -15.25 28.86 0.68
N LEU A 109 -14.32 28.96 -0.29
CA LEU A 109 -13.55 27.82 -0.81
C LEU A 109 -12.68 27.19 0.27
N SER A 110 -12.10 27.97 1.19
CA SER A 110 -11.30 27.43 2.30
C SER A 110 -12.14 26.63 3.27
N LEU A 111 -13.35 27.10 3.59
CA LEU A 111 -14.30 26.35 4.43
C LEU A 111 -14.76 25.07 3.74
N LEU A 112 -15.10 25.16 2.45
CA LEU A 112 -15.49 23.99 1.66
C LEU A 112 -14.34 22.96 1.61
N LYS A 113 -13.12 23.42 1.39
CA LYS A 113 -11.91 22.58 1.40
C LYS A 113 -11.74 21.86 2.74
N ALA A 114 -11.91 22.57 3.87
CA ALA A 114 -11.83 21.99 5.20
C ALA A 114 -12.89 20.91 5.42
N ALA A 115 -14.15 21.18 5.00
CA ALA A 115 -15.25 20.22 5.10
C ALA A 115 -15.01 18.98 4.21
N LEU A 116 -14.55 19.17 2.98
CA LEU A 116 -14.21 18.07 2.07
C LEU A 116 -13.06 17.21 2.60
N ARG A 117 -12.05 17.85 3.21
CA ARG A 117 -10.92 17.15 3.84
C ARG A 117 -11.38 16.29 5.03
N TYR A 118 -12.27 16.83 5.84
CA TYR A 118 -12.89 16.08 6.94
C TYR A 118 -13.70 14.89 6.42
N ALA A 119 -14.56 15.12 5.40
CA ALA A 119 -15.38 14.08 4.80
C ALA A 119 -14.51 12.97 4.14
N GLU A 120 -13.47 13.35 3.45
CA GLU A 120 -12.50 12.41 2.85
C GLU A 120 -11.88 11.51 3.91
N GLN A 121 -11.35 12.10 4.99
CA GLN A 121 -10.73 11.35 6.08
C GLN A 121 -11.75 10.43 6.78
N PHE A 122 -12.92 10.95 7.11
CA PHE A 122 -13.98 10.16 7.75
C PHE A 122 -14.38 8.96 6.89
N LEU A 123 -14.67 9.18 5.60
CA LEU A 123 -15.04 8.11 4.68
C LEU A 123 -13.89 7.13 4.45
N GLY A 124 -12.65 7.61 4.36
CA GLY A 124 -11.46 6.77 4.22
C GLY A 124 -11.29 5.80 5.38
N HIS A 125 -11.41 6.28 6.62
CA HIS A 125 -11.35 5.42 7.80
C HIS A 125 -12.56 4.48 7.89
N LEU A 126 -13.76 4.95 7.56
CA LEU A 126 -14.95 4.09 7.49
C LEU A 126 -14.75 2.91 6.53
N VAL A 127 -14.19 3.18 5.34
CA VAL A 127 -13.83 2.16 4.34
C VAL A 127 -12.83 1.16 4.92
N ALA A 128 -11.77 1.67 5.54
CA ALA A 128 -10.71 0.85 6.11
C ALA A 128 -11.24 -0.11 7.20
N PHE A 129 -11.97 0.42 8.18
CA PHE A 129 -12.55 -0.39 9.26
C PHE A 129 -13.59 -1.40 8.77
N LYS A 130 -14.42 -1.00 7.80
CA LYS A 130 -15.42 -1.92 7.24
C LYS A 130 -14.78 -3.04 6.40
N ALA A 131 -13.74 -2.73 5.62
CA ALA A 131 -12.96 -3.73 4.90
C ALA A 131 -12.29 -4.70 5.87
N LEU A 132 -11.71 -4.20 6.96
CA LEU A 132 -11.09 -4.98 8.01
C LEU A 132 -12.07 -5.96 8.67
N GLU A 133 -13.26 -5.47 9.04
CA GLU A 133 -14.36 -6.29 9.61
C GLU A 133 -14.74 -7.42 8.67
N LEU A 134 -15.00 -7.10 7.40
CA LEU A 134 -15.40 -8.08 6.39
C LEU A 134 -14.32 -9.17 6.18
N LEU A 135 -13.05 -8.77 6.07
CA LEU A 135 -11.94 -9.70 5.86
C LEU A 135 -11.68 -10.58 7.07
N ARG A 136 -11.70 -10.01 8.28
CA ARG A 136 -11.57 -10.79 9.53
C ARG A 136 -12.71 -11.80 9.64
N GLY A 137 -13.94 -11.39 9.38
CA GLY A 137 -15.10 -12.29 9.38
C GLY A 137 -14.95 -13.45 8.37
N GLN A 138 -14.41 -13.16 7.18
CA GLN A 138 -14.17 -14.17 6.15
C GLN A 138 -13.07 -15.17 6.56
N ILE A 139 -11.98 -14.68 7.14
CA ILE A 139 -10.89 -15.52 7.67
C ILE A 139 -11.43 -16.45 8.78
N PHE A 140 -12.18 -15.92 9.73
CA PHE A 140 -12.76 -16.70 10.81
C PHE A 140 -13.68 -17.81 10.28
N ARG A 141 -14.59 -17.49 9.36
CA ARG A 141 -15.49 -18.47 8.73
C ARG A 141 -14.73 -19.56 7.96
N SER A 142 -13.59 -19.25 7.40
CA SER A 142 -12.76 -20.24 6.68
C SER A 142 -11.91 -21.11 7.61
N LEU A 143 -11.58 -20.62 8.81
CA LEU A 143 -10.77 -21.34 9.80
C LEU A 143 -11.59 -22.28 10.67
N ILE A 144 -12.82 -21.91 11.05
CA ILE A 144 -13.68 -22.70 11.93
C ILE A 144 -13.84 -24.16 11.43
N PRO A 145 -14.17 -24.45 10.16
CA PRO A 145 -14.31 -25.83 9.69
C PRO A 145 -13.01 -26.64 9.67
N ARG A 146 -11.86 -25.95 9.70
CA ARG A 146 -10.52 -26.55 9.66
C ARG A 146 -9.85 -26.65 11.04
N SER A 147 -10.53 -26.17 12.07
CA SER A 147 -10.04 -26.10 13.45
C SER A 147 -9.46 -27.43 13.99
N PRO A 148 -10.04 -28.61 13.77
CA PRO A 148 -9.49 -29.88 14.29
C PRO A 148 -8.11 -30.23 13.71
N ARG A 149 -7.82 -29.79 12.47
CA ARG A 149 -6.53 -30.05 11.80
C ARG A 149 -5.50 -28.95 12.10
N VAL A 150 -5.94 -27.72 12.30
CA VAL A 150 -5.07 -26.55 12.55
C VAL A 150 -4.59 -26.54 14.00
N SER A 151 -5.40 -26.96 14.96
CA SER A 151 -5.01 -27.06 16.37
C SER A 151 -4.00 -28.19 16.66
N ALA A 152 -3.96 -29.23 15.83
CA ALA A 152 -3.02 -30.34 15.96
C ALA A 152 -1.59 -29.99 15.49
N THR A 153 -1.42 -28.91 14.73
CA THR A 153 -0.10 -28.41 14.30
C THR A 153 0.24 -27.15 15.09
N SER A 154 1.37 -27.15 15.80
CA SER A 154 1.89 -26.03 16.61
C SER A 154 2.09 -24.69 15.84
N ARG A 155 1.64 -24.60 14.60
CA ARG A 155 1.70 -23.44 13.70
C ARG A 155 0.42 -22.59 13.66
N SER A 156 -0.61 -22.93 14.46
CA SER A 156 -1.89 -22.18 14.43
C SER A 156 -1.74 -20.71 14.81
N GLY A 157 -0.86 -20.40 15.77
CA GLY A 157 -0.56 -19.02 16.16
C GLY A 157 0.15 -18.21 15.07
N ASP A 158 1.09 -18.82 14.34
CA ASP A 158 1.80 -18.19 13.22
C ASP A 158 0.85 -17.90 12.04
N LEU A 159 -0.05 -18.82 11.72
CA LEU A 159 -1.06 -18.61 10.68
C LEU A 159 -2.01 -17.47 11.02
N LEU A 160 -2.46 -17.38 12.27
CA LEU A 160 -3.33 -16.30 12.73
C LEU A 160 -2.62 -14.94 12.70
N ALA A 161 -1.36 -14.90 13.17
CA ALA A 161 -0.54 -13.69 13.15
C ALA A 161 -0.29 -13.19 11.72
N ARG A 162 0.01 -14.09 10.78
CA ARG A 162 0.18 -13.75 9.35
C ARG A 162 -1.13 -13.25 8.74
N ALA A 163 -2.24 -13.93 8.99
CA ALA A 163 -3.54 -13.52 8.48
C ALA A 163 -3.94 -12.13 8.99
N THR A 164 -3.70 -11.83 10.27
CA THR A 164 -3.95 -10.51 10.85
C THR A 164 -3.08 -9.43 10.18
N LYS A 165 -1.78 -9.71 10.02
CA LYS A 165 -0.84 -8.77 9.38
C LYS A 165 -1.16 -8.49 7.91
N ASP A 166 -1.65 -9.49 7.18
CA ASP A 166 -2.03 -9.34 5.78
C ASP A 166 -3.33 -8.53 5.64
N VAL A 167 -4.25 -8.67 6.59
CA VAL A 167 -5.47 -7.86 6.66
C VAL A 167 -5.14 -6.39 6.93
N ASP A 168 -4.22 -6.09 7.84
CA ASP A 168 -3.77 -4.72 8.14
C ASP A 168 -3.13 -4.05 6.91
N ARG A 169 -2.42 -4.81 6.07
CA ARG A 169 -1.89 -4.28 4.79
C ARG A 169 -2.97 -3.89 3.79
N ILE A 170 -4.08 -4.61 3.77
CA ILE A 170 -5.23 -4.31 2.92
C ILE A 170 -5.92 -3.02 3.39
N GLU A 171 -5.98 -2.79 4.70
CA GLU A 171 -6.46 -1.53 5.28
C GLU A 171 -5.66 -0.34 4.74
N VAL A 172 -4.33 -0.40 4.84
CA VAL A 172 -3.42 0.65 4.35
C VAL A 172 -3.62 0.91 2.85
N PHE A 173 -3.85 -0.13 2.06
CA PHE A 173 -4.13 0.02 0.62
C PHE A 173 -5.41 0.83 0.36
N PHE A 174 -6.52 0.49 1.00
CA PHE A 174 -7.78 1.19 0.79
C PHE A 174 -7.76 2.61 1.34
N ALA A 175 -7.20 2.82 2.54
CA ALA A 175 -7.18 4.13 3.19
C ALA A 175 -6.18 5.11 2.56
N HIS A 176 -5.00 4.61 2.13
CA HIS A 176 -3.86 5.49 1.81
C HIS A 176 -3.27 5.32 0.41
N THR A 177 -3.70 4.32 -0.38
CA THR A 177 -3.11 4.08 -1.70
C THR A 177 -4.10 4.33 -2.84
N PHE A 178 -5.32 3.85 -2.73
CA PHE A 178 -6.29 3.90 -3.83
C PHE A 178 -6.66 5.35 -4.19
N ALA A 179 -7.16 6.14 -3.24
CA ALA A 179 -7.61 7.50 -3.50
C ALA A 179 -6.47 8.42 -4.00
N PRO A 180 -5.26 8.43 -3.39
CA PRO A 180 -4.13 9.18 -3.94
C PRO A 180 -3.74 8.78 -5.36
N ALA A 181 -3.75 7.47 -5.68
CA ALA A 181 -3.40 7.00 -7.03
C ALA A 181 -4.39 7.50 -8.09
N VAL A 182 -5.70 7.46 -7.80
CA VAL A 182 -6.72 8.01 -8.69
C VAL A 182 -6.56 9.53 -8.83
N CYS A 183 -6.35 10.24 -7.73
CA CYS A 183 -6.17 11.69 -7.74
C CYS A 183 -4.92 12.13 -8.52
N ALA A 184 -3.83 11.35 -8.45
CA ALA A 184 -2.60 11.64 -9.17
C ALA A 184 -2.80 11.70 -10.70
N VAL A 185 -3.80 10.99 -11.21
CA VAL A 185 -4.14 10.99 -12.65
C VAL A 185 -5.25 12.00 -12.95
N VAL A 186 -6.34 11.96 -12.20
CA VAL A 186 -7.55 12.75 -12.50
C VAL A 186 -7.32 14.24 -12.33
N VAL A 187 -6.65 14.65 -11.25
CA VAL A 187 -6.47 16.08 -10.96
C VAL A 187 -5.60 16.78 -11.99
N PRO A 188 -4.40 16.27 -12.38
CA PRO A 188 -3.61 16.93 -13.43
C PRO A 188 -4.33 16.98 -14.78
N ILE A 189 -5.04 15.92 -15.17
CA ILE A 189 -5.80 15.91 -16.42
C ILE A 189 -6.87 17.01 -16.38
N THR A 190 -7.62 17.13 -15.29
CA THR A 190 -8.64 18.17 -15.13
C THR A 190 -8.03 19.56 -15.19
N VAL A 191 -6.92 19.80 -14.49
CA VAL A 191 -6.22 21.09 -14.46
C VAL A 191 -5.68 21.46 -15.85
N LEU A 192 -5.02 20.53 -16.55
CA LEU A 192 -4.53 20.75 -17.91
C LEU A 192 -5.67 21.05 -18.89
N THR A 193 -6.79 20.34 -18.76
CA THR A 193 -7.98 20.60 -19.60
C THR A 193 -8.52 22.01 -19.33
N VAL A 194 -8.65 22.41 -18.08
CA VAL A 194 -9.12 23.78 -17.72
C VAL A 194 -8.16 24.84 -18.24
N ILE A 195 -6.84 24.64 -18.11
CA ILE A 195 -5.83 25.56 -18.66
C ILE A 195 -5.96 25.64 -20.20
N GLY A 196 -6.09 24.51 -20.87
CA GLY A 196 -6.28 24.45 -22.33
C GLY A 196 -7.51 25.22 -22.81
N LEU A 197 -8.64 25.07 -22.10
CA LEU A 197 -9.91 25.69 -22.46
C LEU A 197 -10.01 27.17 -22.06
N LYS A 198 -9.37 27.60 -20.96
CA LYS A 198 -9.54 28.94 -20.39
C LYS A 198 -8.36 29.88 -20.69
N VAL A 199 -7.17 29.33 -20.93
CA VAL A 199 -5.95 30.11 -21.14
C VAL A 199 -5.42 29.84 -22.56
N SER A 200 -4.82 28.68 -22.80
CA SER A 200 -4.27 28.29 -24.10
C SER A 200 -3.87 26.82 -24.10
N TRP A 201 -4.18 26.12 -25.20
CA TRP A 201 -3.72 24.75 -25.40
C TRP A 201 -2.20 24.62 -25.51
N LEU A 202 -1.52 25.68 -25.98
CA LEU A 202 -0.06 25.74 -26.01
C LEU A 202 0.55 25.67 -24.61
N VAL A 203 -0.02 26.40 -23.66
CA VAL A 203 0.42 26.38 -22.26
C VAL A 203 0.14 25.00 -21.62
N ALA A 204 -1.02 24.44 -21.86
CA ALA A 204 -1.35 23.09 -21.37
C ALA A 204 -0.40 22.04 -21.94
N LEU A 205 -0.08 22.11 -23.24
CA LEU A 205 0.83 21.20 -23.91
C LEU A 205 2.28 21.35 -23.38
N ALA A 206 2.72 22.60 -23.13
CA ALA A 206 4.03 22.85 -22.54
C ALA A 206 4.17 22.31 -21.09
N ALA A 207 3.06 22.29 -20.33
CA ALA A 207 3.02 21.71 -18.98
C ALA A 207 2.92 20.18 -18.96
N LEU A 208 2.39 19.56 -20.03
CA LEU A 208 2.16 18.12 -20.13
C LEU A 208 3.41 17.27 -19.81
N PRO A 209 4.61 17.53 -20.39
CA PRO A 209 5.78 16.71 -20.14
C PRO A 209 6.19 16.70 -18.67
N PHE A 210 6.02 17.79 -17.93
CA PHE A 210 6.30 17.87 -16.49
C PHE A 210 5.33 16.98 -15.70
N VAL A 211 4.06 16.97 -16.05
CA VAL A 211 3.05 16.13 -15.42
C VAL A 211 3.34 14.64 -15.69
N VAL A 212 3.68 14.29 -16.94
CA VAL A 212 4.05 12.93 -17.31
C VAL A 212 5.33 12.50 -16.58
N LEU A 213 6.32 13.35 -16.54
CA LEU A 213 7.57 13.10 -15.81
C LEU A 213 7.31 12.82 -14.33
N GLN A 214 6.50 13.66 -13.67
CA GLN A 214 6.12 13.48 -12.28
C GLN A 214 5.35 12.17 -12.07
N LEU A 215 4.41 11.83 -12.94
CA LEU A 215 3.59 10.64 -12.84
C LEU A 215 4.40 9.34 -13.02
N LEU A 216 5.46 9.37 -13.84
CA LEU A 216 6.30 8.21 -14.12
C LEU A 216 7.49 8.09 -13.19
N ILE A 217 8.18 9.19 -12.89
CA ILE A 217 9.45 9.17 -12.13
C ILE A 217 9.20 9.07 -10.64
N VAL A 218 8.27 9.86 -10.09
CA VAL A 218 8.04 9.88 -8.64
C VAL A 218 7.62 8.52 -8.09
N PRO A 219 6.67 7.77 -8.69
CA PRO A 219 6.34 6.43 -8.21
C PRO A 219 7.50 5.44 -8.33
N ARG A 220 8.30 5.53 -9.40
CA ARG A 220 9.45 4.62 -9.58
C ARG A 220 10.55 4.85 -8.55
N LEU A 221 10.93 6.10 -8.33
CA LEU A 221 11.94 6.46 -7.33
C LEU A 221 11.44 6.15 -5.92
N GLY A 222 10.18 6.50 -5.62
CA GLY A 222 9.57 6.22 -4.33
C GLY A 222 9.47 4.73 -4.04
N PHE A 223 9.12 3.91 -5.03
CA PHE A 223 9.06 2.46 -4.88
C PHE A 223 10.45 1.87 -4.63
N ALA A 224 11.46 2.25 -5.40
CA ALA A 224 12.84 1.77 -5.20
C ALA A 224 13.35 2.13 -3.80
N ALA A 225 13.23 3.39 -3.39
CA ALA A 225 13.64 3.84 -2.07
C ALA A 225 12.88 3.16 -0.93
N SER A 226 11.56 2.92 -1.09
CA SER A 226 10.75 2.27 -0.07
C SER A 226 11.08 0.79 0.10
N VAL A 227 11.43 0.10 -0.98
CA VAL A 227 11.86 -1.32 -0.93
C VAL A 227 13.18 -1.45 -0.16
N ASP A 228 14.15 -0.57 -0.43
CA ASP A 228 15.46 -0.61 0.24
C ASP A 228 15.32 -0.22 1.73
N ALA A 229 14.54 0.82 2.04
CA ALA A 229 14.23 1.19 3.42
C ALA A 229 13.50 0.06 4.18
N SER A 230 12.55 -0.62 3.54
CA SER A 230 11.83 -1.75 4.14
C SER A 230 12.75 -2.93 4.43
N ARG A 231 13.73 -3.21 3.56
CA ARG A 231 14.73 -4.26 3.78
C ARG A 231 15.64 -3.94 4.96
N SER A 232 16.14 -2.70 5.05
CA SER A 232 17.00 -2.27 6.16
C SER A 232 16.28 -2.31 7.51
N VAL A 233 15.03 -1.86 7.57
CA VAL A 233 14.19 -1.93 8.78
C VAL A 233 13.90 -3.38 9.17
N SER A 234 13.67 -4.27 8.19
CA SER A 234 13.45 -5.69 8.48
C SER A 234 14.69 -6.38 9.00
N ALA A 235 15.87 -6.05 8.49
CA ALA A 235 17.15 -6.56 8.99
C ALA A 235 17.42 -6.07 10.42
N ALA A 236 17.24 -4.76 10.69
CA ALA A 236 17.41 -4.21 12.04
C ALA A 236 16.44 -4.80 13.07
N ARG A 237 15.19 -5.11 12.65
CA ARG A 237 14.24 -5.82 13.53
C ARG A 237 14.66 -7.26 13.82
N ALA A 238 15.20 -7.97 12.83
CA ALA A 238 15.72 -9.32 13.02
C ALA A 238 16.88 -9.34 14.01
N ASP A 239 17.84 -8.42 13.87
CA ASP A 239 18.98 -8.25 14.78
C ASP A 239 18.52 -7.93 16.21
N LEU A 240 17.57 -7.00 16.37
CA LEU A 240 17.00 -6.67 17.68
C LEU A 240 16.32 -7.89 18.32
N THR A 241 15.56 -8.65 17.54
CA THR A 241 14.88 -9.86 18.05
C THR A 241 15.90 -10.89 18.49
N GLN A 242 16.97 -11.06 17.75
CA GLN A 242 18.05 -11.98 18.09
C GLN A 242 18.79 -11.55 19.38
N HIS A 243 19.16 -10.28 19.49
CA HIS A 243 19.78 -9.74 20.70
C HIS A 243 18.91 -9.89 21.96
N VAL A 244 17.60 -9.63 21.83
CA VAL A 244 16.66 -9.83 22.95
C VAL A 244 16.58 -11.30 23.33
N THR A 245 16.55 -12.21 22.35
CA THR A 245 16.50 -13.66 22.64
C THR A 245 17.77 -14.14 23.30
N ASP A 246 18.94 -13.69 22.84
CA ASP A 246 20.24 -14.06 23.38
C ASP A 246 20.48 -13.48 24.80
N THR A 247 19.80 -12.39 25.16
CA THR A 247 19.90 -11.75 26.48
C THR A 247 19.00 -12.41 27.53
N VAL A 248 17.96 -13.13 27.11
CA VAL A 248 16.95 -13.77 27.97
C VAL A 248 17.27 -15.25 28.22
N GLN A 249 18.22 -15.84 27.47
CA GLN A 249 18.78 -17.18 27.72
C GLN A 249 19.99 -17.15 28.63
#